data_f98ed2054c498c8dab9293a987e3a30a
#
_entry.id   f98ed2054c498c8dab9293a987e3a30a
#
_cell.length_a   1.000
_cell.length_b   1.000
_cell.length_c   1.000
_cell.angle_alpha   90.00
_cell.angle_beta   90.00
_cell.angle_gamma   90.00
#
_symmetry.space_group_name_H-M   'P 1'
#
loop_
_entity.id
_entity.type
_entity.pdbx_description
1 polymer ?
#
loop_
_entity_poly.entity_id
_entity_poly.type
_entity_poly.pdbx_seq_one_letter_code
_entity_poly.pdbx_strand_id
1 'polypeptide(L)' 'MCELSVYLERDGASELVAENIVRIVVNRDGVELYGIMGDVHASKGRLVEVDITKESAYLKA' A
#
# COMPACT_ATOMS: atom_id res chain seq x y z
N MET A 1 -0.18 -16.52 -6.14
CA MET A 1 0.59 -15.56 -5.36
C MET A 1 -0.23 -14.31 -5.13
N CYS A 2 -0.23 -13.79 -3.92
CA CYS A 2 -1.08 -12.64 -3.58
C CYS A 2 -0.29 -11.35 -3.74
N GLU A 3 -0.60 -10.62 -4.78
CA GLU A 3 -0.08 -9.28 -4.97
C GLU A 3 -1.13 -8.30 -4.52
N LEU A 4 -0.71 -7.25 -3.84
CA LEU A 4 -1.62 -6.32 -3.21
C LEU A 4 -1.78 -5.07 -4.05
N SER A 5 -3.01 -4.56 -4.08
CA SER A 5 -3.28 -3.20 -4.53
C SER A 5 -3.33 -2.33 -3.29
N VAL A 6 -2.62 -1.20 -3.31
CA VAL A 6 -2.48 -0.34 -2.13
C VAL A 6 -3.23 0.96 -2.36
N TYR A 7 -4.09 1.29 -1.41
CA TYR A 7 -4.94 2.47 -1.47
C TYR A 7 -4.59 3.41 -0.34
N LEU A 8 -4.66 4.70 -0.62
CA LEU A 8 -4.47 5.75 0.39
C LEU A 8 -5.78 6.48 0.58
N GLU A 9 -6.25 6.54 1.82
CA GLU A 9 -7.45 7.28 2.15
C GLU A 9 -7.07 8.66 2.66
N ARG A 10 -7.68 9.68 2.07
CA ARG A 10 -7.47 11.07 2.45
C ARG A 10 -8.79 11.80 2.32
N ASP A 11 -9.23 12.43 3.41
CA ASP A 11 -10.45 13.26 3.42
C ASP A 11 -11.66 12.48 2.90
N GLY A 12 -11.77 11.21 3.27
CA GLY A 12 -12.90 10.38 2.90
C GLY A 12 -12.84 9.81 1.49
N ALA A 13 -11.79 10.09 0.74
CA ALA A 13 -11.61 9.55 -0.60
C ALA A 13 -10.46 8.56 -0.62
N SER A 14 -10.59 7.48 -1.39
CA SER A 14 -9.54 6.48 -1.56
C SER A 14 -8.90 6.64 -2.92
N GLU A 15 -7.59 6.53 -2.93
CA GLU A 15 -6.79 6.66 -4.15
C GLU A 15 -5.91 5.44 -4.28
N LEU A 16 -5.87 4.83 -5.46
CA LEU A 16 -4.97 3.72 -5.74
C LEU A 16 -3.57 4.30 -5.92
N VAL A 17 -2.63 3.88 -5.06
CA VAL A 17 -1.27 4.43 -5.11
C VAL A 17 -0.27 3.46 -5.70
N ALA A 18 -0.54 2.14 -5.65
CA ALA A 18 0.37 1.17 -6.25
C ALA A 18 -0.35 -0.15 -6.42
N GLU A 19 0.09 -0.94 -7.43
CA GLU A 19 -0.43 -2.26 -7.69
C GLU A 19 0.69 -3.28 -7.72
N ASN A 20 0.32 -4.55 -7.61
CA ASN A 20 1.25 -5.68 -7.70
C ASN A 20 2.34 -5.57 -6.65
N ILE A 21 1.94 -5.21 -5.44
CA ILE A 21 2.84 -5.01 -4.31
C ILE A 21 2.97 -6.32 -3.54
N VAL A 22 4.20 -6.75 -3.28
CA VAL A 22 4.47 -8.00 -2.60
C VAL A 22 5.15 -7.81 -1.25
N ARG A 23 5.56 -6.56 -0.93
CA ARG A 23 6.22 -6.27 0.34
C ARG A 23 5.94 -4.84 0.73
N ILE A 24 5.60 -4.63 1.99
CA ILE A 24 5.35 -3.30 2.54
C ILE A 24 6.25 -3.12 3.75
N VAL A 25 7.04 -2.06 3.76
CA VAL A 25 7.89 -1.71 4.89
C VAL A 25 7.35 -0.41 5.47
N VAL A 26 7.01 -0.45 6.76
CA VAL A 26 6.48 0.71 7.47
C VAL A 26 7.64 1.43 8.13
N ASN A 27 7.72 2.74 7.93
CA ASN A 27 8.72 3.54 8.60
C ASN A 27 8.05 4.77 9.23
N ARG A 28 8.87 5.67 9.78
CA ARG A 28 8.34 6.79 10.54
C ARG A 28 7.52 7.74 9.69
N ASP A 29 7.92 7.92 8.44
CA ASP A 29 7.34 8.96 7.58
C ASP A 29 6.36 8.41 6.55
N GLY A 30 6.11 7.11 6.56
CA GLY A 30 5.21 6.53 5.58
C GLY A 30 5.55 5.07 5.35
N VAL A 31 5.40 4.64 4.10
CA VAL A 31 5.64 3.25 3.73
C VAL A 31 6.45 3.17 2.46
N GLU A 32 7.19 2.07 2.31
CA GLU A 32 7.84 1.68 1.07
C GLU A 32 7.10 0.47 0.54
N LEU A 33 6.72 0.53 -0.72
CA LEU A 33 5.92 -0.50 -1.37
C LEU A 33 6.78 -1.14 -2.45
N TYR A 34 7.03 -2.44 -2.31
CA TYR A 34 7.90 -3.17 -3.22
C TYR A 34 7.05 -4.00 -4.16
N GLY A 35 7.21 -3.75 -5.44
CA GLY A 35 6.46 -4.43 -6.47
C GLY A 35 7.10 -5.74 -6.89
N ILE A 36 6.29 -6.62 -7.49
CA ILE A 36 6.74 -7.94 -7.90
C ILE A 36 7.79 -7.85 -9.02
N MET A 37 7.82 -6.74 -9.74
CA MET A 37 8.79 -6.54 -10.83
C MET A 37 10.06 -5.86 -10.35
N GLY A 38 10.23 -5.68 -9.04
CA GLY A 38 11.41 -5.04 -8.47
C GLY A 38 11.31 -3.55 -8.32
N ASP A 39 10.17 -2.97 -8.69
CA ASP A 39 9.93 -1.55 -8.53
C ASP A 39 9.68 -1.20 -7.06
N VAL A 40 9.97 0.03 -6.70
CA VAL A 40 9.78 0.52 -5.33
C VAL A 40 9.04 1.85 -5.40
N HIS A 41 8.00 1.95 -4.57
CA HIS A 41 7.19 3.17 -4.48
C HIS A 41 7.15 3.62 -3.05
N ALA A 42 7.31 4.91 -2.81
CA ALA A 42 7.15 5.48 -1.47
C ALA A 42 5.79 6.17 -1.40
N SER A 43 5.14 6.03 -0.26
CA SER A 43 3.86 6.69 -0.05
C SER A 43 3.80 7.23 1.37
N LYS A 44 3.12 8.35 1.52
CA LYS A 44 2.78 8.88 2.83
C LYS A 44 1.63 8.08 3.41
N GLY A 45 1.36 8.32 4.69
CA GLY A 45 0.27 7.66 5.36
C GLY A 45 0.76 6.48 6.18
N ARG A 46 -0.14 5.96 7.01
CA ARG A 46 0.19 4.80 7.83
C ARG A 46 -0.65 3.62 7.39
N LEU A 47 -0.04 2.45 7.48
CA LEU A 47 -0.73 1.21 7.13
C LEU A 47 -1.75 0.90 8.22
N VAL A 48 -3.01 0.75 7.84
CA VAL A 48 -4.08 0.48 8.79
C VAL A 48 -4.70 -0.90 8.61
N GLU A 49 -4.63 -1.47 7.40
CA GLU A 49 -5.26 -2.77 7.16
C GLU A 49 -4.66 -3.44 5.95
N VAL A 50 -4.47 -4.76 6.05
CA VAL A 50 -4.15 -5.61 4.90
C VAL A 50 -5.20 -6.69 4.84
N ASP A 51 -5.84 -6.87 3.68
CA ASP A 51 -6.88 -7.88 3.50
C ASP A 51 -6.50 -8.73 2.30
N ILE A 52 -6.01 -9.93 2.59
CA ILE A 52 -5.54 -10.85 1.54
C ILE A 52 -6.70 -11.36 0.70
N THR A 53 -7.88 -11.49 1.29
CA THR A 53 -9.05 -11.97 0.54
C THR A 53 -9.45 -10.97 -0.54
N LYS A 54 -9.18 -9.70 -0.32
CA LYS A 54 -9.42 -8.64 -1.30
C LYS A 54 -8.16 -8.23 -2.05
N GLU A 55 -7.03 -8.86 -1.71
CA GLU A 55 -5.73 -8.55 -2.27
C GLU A 55 -5.44 -7.06 -2.21
N SER A 56 -5.68 -6.47 -1.03
CA SER A 56 -5.62 -5.02 -0.86
C SER A 56 -4.95 -4.65 0.45
N ALA A 57 -4.30 -3.50 0.45
CA ALA A 57 -3.75 -2.88 1.65
C ALA A 57 -4.22 -1.43 1.69
N TYR A 58 -4.45 -0.92 2.89
CA TYR A 58 -5.05 0.40 3.05
C TYR A 58 -4.17 1.26 3.93
N LEU A 59 -3.84 2.44 3.40
CA LEU A 59 -3.12 3.48 4.10
C LEU A 59 -4.07 4.61 4.43
N LYS A 60 -3.78 5.33 5.51
CA LYS A 60 -4.57 6.50 5.89
C LYS A 60 -3.63 7.68 6.11
N ALA A 61 -3.94 8.77 5.46
CA ALA A 61 -3.16 10.00 5.58
C ALA A 61 -3.33 10.64 6.96
#